data_0bbcc5340879124581bdbaa7d3ef1b18
#
_entry.id   0bbcc5340879124581bdbaa7d3ef1b18
#
_cell.length_a   1.000
_cell.length_b   1.000
_cell.length_c   1.000
_cell.angle_alpha   90.00
_cell.angle_beta   90.00
_cell.angle_gamma   90.00
#
_symmetry.space_group_name_H-M   'P 1'
#
loop_
_entity.id
_entity.type
_entity.pdbx_description
1 polymer ?
#
loop_
_entity_poly.entity_id
_entity_poly.type
_entity_poly.pdbx_seq_one_letter_code
_entity_poly.pdbx_strand_id
1 'polypeptide(L)'
;MYTFWKRTSPPPSLSIFDAPTRETCTVRRLQTNTPLQALVLLNDPQYGKAAGALARRMVDEGEKSVKDRLSKAFRLATARLPKSDELEVLTAAYEREKARFTSDTAAARALLLESGNTGDDPELAALTMIASTILNLNETITKQ
;
A
#
# COMPACT_ATOMS: atom_id res chain seq x y z
N MET A 1 -18.54 -1.43 -10.03
CA MET A 1 -17.28 -1.10 -10.69
C MET A 1 -16.96 -2.20 -11.68
N TYR A 2 -16.98 -1.89 -12.97
CA TYR A 2 -16.86 -2.90 -14.03
C TYR A 2 -15.58 -2.65 -14.81
N THR A 3 -14.70 -3.66 -14.89
CA THR A 3 -13.47 -3.62 -15.69
C THR A 3 -13.70 -4.41 -16.97
N PHE A 4 -13.34 -3.82 -18.11
CA PHE A 4 -13.42 -4.51 -19.39
C PHE A 4 -12.49 -5.72 -19.39
N TRP A 5 -13.01 -6.89 -19.75
CA TRP A 5 -12.26 -8.12 -19.86
C TRP A 5 -12.27 -8.62 -21.29
N LYS A 6 -11.13 -8.53 -21.96
CA LYS A 6 -10.96 -9.11 -23.27
C LYS A 6 -10.53 -10.59 -23.12
N ARG A 7 -11.35 -11.52 -23.60
CA ARG A 7 -11.13 -12.98 -23.43
C ARG A 7 -9.76 -13.42 -23.92
N THR A 8 -9.32 -12.94 -25.09
CA THR A 8 -8.06 -13.33 -25.73
C THR A 8 -6.82 -12.64 -25.16
N SER A 9 -7.02 -11.55 -24.40
CA SER A 9 -5.92 -10.77 -23.81
C SER A 9 -6.41 -10.11 -22.52
N PRO A 10 -6.50 -10.88 -21.42
CA PRO A 10 -6.90 -10.33 -20.13
C PRO A 10 -5.89 -9.29 -19.64
N PRO A 11 -6.32 -8.28 -18.89
CA PRO A 11 -5.41 -7.31 -18.28
C PRO A 11 -4.37 -8.03 -17.39
N PRO A 12 -3.06 -7.80 -17.59
CA PRO A 12 -2.01 -8.51 -16.83
C PRO A 12 -2.15 -8.37 -15.32
N SER A 13 -2.55 -7.18 -14.83
CA SER A 13 -2.79 -6.92 -13.41
C SER A 13 -3.85 -7.85 -12.81
N LEU A 14 -4.92 -8.15 -13.54
CA LEU A 14 -5.96 -9.04 -13.05
C LEU A 14 -5.48 -10.50 -13.02
N SER A 15 -4.68 -10.91 -14.00
CA SER A 15 -4.10 -12.27 -14.06
C SER A 15 -3.09 -12.50 -12.94
N ILE A 16 -2.31 -11.48 -12.58
CA ILE A 16 -1.35 -11.53 -11.47
C ILE A 16 -2.07 -11.75 -10.13
N PHE A 17 -3.28 -11.18 -9.96
CA PHE A 17 -4.10 -11.33 -8.76
C PHE A 17 -5.17 -12.43 -8.88
N ASP A 18 -4.82 -13.54 -9.55
CA ASP A 18 -5.62 -14.77 -9.63
C ASP A 18 -7.03 -14.60 -10.19
N ALA A 19 -7.23 -13.63 -11.06
CA ALA A 19 -8.52 -13.50 -11.73
C ALA A 19 -8.77 -14.69 -12.66
N PRO A 20 -9.94 -15.37 -12.60
CA PRO A 20 -10.25 -16.53 -13.41
C PRO A 20 -10.27 -16.16 -14.90
N THR A 21 -9.81 -17.06 -15.75
CA THR A 21 -9.76 -16.87 -17.21
C THR A 21 -11.12 -16.70 -17.87
N ARG A 22 -12.18 -17.15 -17.20
CA ARG A 22 -13.58 -17.19 -17.71
C ARG A 22 -13.78 -18.15 -18.92
N GLU A 23 -12.81 -18.99 -19.21
CA GLU A 23 -12.94 -20.02 -20.23
C GLU A 23 -13.61 -21.28 -19.69
N THR A 24 -13.42 -21.56 -18.41
CA THR A 24 -14.00 -22.68 -17.68
C THR A 24 -14.69 -22.22 -16.41
N CYS A 25 -15.68 -22.99 -15.95
CA CYS A 25 -16.31 -22.76 -14.66
C CYS A 25 -15.27 -22.94 -13.54
N THR A 26 -15.10 -21.92 -12.71
CA THR A 26 -14.21 -21.95 -11.54
C THR A 26 -15.04 -22.03 -10.29
N VAL A 27 -15.02 -23.17 -9.60
CA VAL A 27 -15.78 -23.40 -8.37
C VAL A 27 -15.19 -22.59 -7.21
N ARG A 28 -13.87 -22.46 -7.16
CA ARG A 28 -13.14 -21.69 -6.15
C ARG A 28 -11.99 -20.97 -6.81
N ARG A 29 -11.85 -19.65 -6.52
CA ARG A 29 -10.68 -18.89 -6.96
C ARG A 29 -9.45 -19.34 -6.19
N LEU A 30 -8.34 -19.47 -6.88
CA LEU A 30 -7.03 -19.61 -6.25
C LEU A 30 -6.73 -18.28 -5.51
N GLN A 31 -6.05 -18.41 -4.40
CA GLN A 31 -5.49 -17.28 -3.66
C GLN A 31 -4.00 -17.56 -3.50
N THR A 32 -3.21 -16.86 -4.29
CA THR A 32 -1.75 -17.00 -4.24
C THR A 32 -1.13 -15.76 -3.60
N ASN A 33 0.02 -15.93 -3.00
CA ASN A 33 0.88 -14.84 -2.55
C ASN A 33 2.24 -15.03 -3.23
N THR A 34 2.44 -14.31 -4.32
CA THR A 34 3.64 -14.45 -5.14
C THR A 34 4.52 -13.20 -5.05
N PRO A 35 5.85 -13.35 -5.22
CA PRO A 35 6.74 -12.20 -5.30
C PRO A 35 6.35 -11.19 -6.40
N LEU A 36 5.74 -11.68 -7.48
CA LEU A 36 5.27 -10.82 -8.57
C LEU A 36 4.12 -9.91 -8.14
N GLN A 37 3.20 -10.41 -7.31
CA GLN A 37 2.13 -9.61 -6.73
C GLN A 37 2.70 -8.49 -5.85
N ALA A 38 3.66 -8.82 -4.98
CA ALA A 38 4.34 -7.83 -4.14
C ALA A 38 5.07 -6.78 -4.99
N LEU A 39 5.74 -7.20 -6.06
CA LEU A 39 6.44 -6.29 -6.97
C LEU A 39 5.47 -5.31 -7.67
N VAL A 40 4.31 -5.80 -8.12
CA VAL A 40 3.29 -4.95 -8.73
C VAL A 40 2.74 -3.95 -7.72
N LEU A 41 2.42 -4.38 -6.50
CA LEU A 41 1.90 -3.50 -5.44
C LEU A 41 2.88 -2.37 -5.07
N LEU A 42 4.19 -2.64 -5.18
CA LEU A 42 5.23 -1.64 -4.87
C LEU A 42 5.52 -0.68 -6.03
N ASN A 43 5.34 -1.11 -7.29
CA ASN A 43 5.82 -0.36 -8.45
C ASN A 43 4.70 0.19 -9.36
N ASP A 44 3.48 -0.31 -9.26
CA ASP A 44 2.38 0.19 -10.10
C ASP A 44 1.92 1.57 -9.60
N PRO A 45 1.82 2.57 -10.47
CA PRO A 45 1.42 3.93 -10.10
C PRO A 45 0.05 4.04 -9.42
N GLN A 46 -0.87 3.11 -9.67
CA GLN A 46 -2.18 3.12 -9.03
C GLN A 46 -2.07 2.80 -7.54
N TYR A 47 -1.24 1.80 -7.19
CA TYR A 47 -0.98 1.45 -5.78
C TYR A 47 -0.12 2.51 -5.09
N GLY A 48 0.83 3.12 -5.80
CA GLY A 48 1.56 4.28 -5.31
C GLY A 48 0.64 5.44 -4.93
N LYS A 49 -0.32 5.78 -5.79
CA LYS A 49 -1.34 6.79 -5.48
C LYS A 49 -2.25 6.39 -4.33
N ALA A 50 -2.62 5.12 -4.22
CA ALA A 50 -3.41 4.62 -3.09
C ALA A 50 -2.64 4.75 -1.77
N ALA A 51 -1.34 4.44 -1.76
CA ALA A 51 -0.46 4.64 -0.61
C ALA A 51 -0.34 6.12 -0.23
N GLY A 52 -0.15 7.01 -1.21
CA GLY A 52 -0.12 8.45 -0.99
C GLY A 52 -1.44 9.02 -0.44
N ALA A 53 -2.57 8.53 -0.92
CA ALA A 53 -3.89 8.92 -0.40
C ALA A 53 -4.09 8.42 1.05
N LEU A 54 -3.66 7.19 1.37
CA LEU A 54 -3.72 6.66 2.72
C LEU A 54 -2.81 7.47 3.67
N ALA A 55 -1.59 7.81 3.23
CA ALA A 55 -0.67 8.63 4.01
C ALA A 55 -1.24 10.02 4.30
N ARG A 56 -1.84 10.68 3.32
CA ARG A 56 -2.50 11.98 3.53
C ARG A 56 -3.64 11.87 4.52
N ARG A 57 -4.44 10.83 4.42
CA ARG A 57 -5.52 10.55 5.35
C ARG A 57 -5.01 10.34 6.79
N MET A 58 -3.83 9.72 6.97
CA MET A 58 -3.18 9.59 8.30
C MET A 58 -2.81 10.94 8.89
N VAL A 59 -2.45 11.92 8.05
CA VAL A 59 -2.12 13.29 8.50
C VAL A 59 -3.40 14.09 8.79
N ASP A 60 -4.35 14.09 7.87
CA ASP A 60 -5.55 14.95 7.90
C ASP A 60 -6.53 14.57 9.02
N GLU A 61 -6.63 13.31 9.37
CA GLU A 61 -7.55 12.80 10.40
C GLU A 61 -7.07 13.05 11.85
N GLY A 62 -6.00 13.82 12.01
CA GLY A 62 -5.73 14.58 13.25
C GLY A 62 -5.22 13.79 14.45
N GLU A 63 -4.80 12.56 14.30
CA GLU A 63 -4.17 11.81 15.39
C GLU A 63 -2.84 12.44 15.78
N LYS A 64 -2.69 12.77 17.08
CA LYS A 64 -1.51 13.50 17.58
C LYS A 64 -0.25 12.65 17.63
N SER A 65 -0.39 11.33 17.80
CA SER A 65 0.73 10.41 17.91
C SER A 65 0.95 9.67 16.60
N VAL A 66 2.22 9.49 16.22
CA VAL A 66 2.61 8.66 15.07
C VAL A 66 2.10 7.23 15.24
N LYS A 67 2.17 6.66 16.44
CA LYS A 67 1.68 5.31 16.73
C LYS A 67 0.19 5.17 16.48
N ASP A 68 -0.60 6.19 16.83
CA ASP A 68 -2.05 6.18 16.60
C ASP A 68 -2.37 6.28 15.10
N ARG A 69 -1.64 7.12 14.35
CA ARG A 69 -1.75 7.21 12.89
C ARG A 69 -1.43 5.87 12.22
N LEU A 70 -0.35 5.21 12.63
CA LEU A 70 0.04 3.89 12.11
C LEU A 70 -0.99 2.81 12.46
N SER A 71 -1.47 2.78 13.70
CA SER A 71 -2.51 1.85 14.15
C SER A 71 -3.81 2.02 13.37
N LYS A 72 -4.19 3.26 13.10
CA LYS A 72 -5.37 3.59 12.31
C LYS A 72 -5.24 3.14 10.86
N ALA A 73 -4.11 3.43 10.22
CA ALA A 73 -3.84 2.99 8.84
C ALA A 73 -3.85 1.47 8.72
N PHE A 74 -3.20 0.79 9.66
CA PHE A 74 -3.20 -0.66 9.74
C PHE A 74 -4.62 -1.21 9.87
N ARG A 75 -5.42 -0.65 10.78
CA ARG A 75 -6.83 -1.03 10.97
C ARG A 75 -7.69 -0.79 9.74
N LEU A 76 -7.47 0.31 9.01
CA LEU A 76 -8.20 0.60 7.78
C LEU A 76 -7.90 -0.44 6.68
N ALA A 77 -6.65 -0.92 6.60
CA ALA A 77 -6.24 -1.89 5.60
C ALA A 77 -6.63 -3.33 5.95
N THR A 78 -6.44 -3.74 7.22
CA THR A 78 -6.58 -5.13 7.67
C THR A 78 -7.86 -5.42 8.45
N ALA A 79 -8.63 -4.39 8.82
CA ALA A 79 -9.82 -4.45 9.69
C ALA A 79 -9.55 -4.90 11.14
N ARG A 80 -8.28 -5.03 11.56
CA ARG A 80 -7.87 -5.32 12.94
C ARG A 80 -6.87 -4.28 13.45
N LEU A 81 -6.67 -4.23 14.75
CA LEU A 81 -5.57 -3.45 15.33
C LEU A 81 -4.24 -4.20 15.19
N PRO A 82 -3.13 -3.48 15.01
CA PRO A 82 -1.80 -4.08 15.03
C PRO A 82 -1.47 -4.62 16.41
N LYS A 83 -0.72 -5.71 16.48
CA LYS A 83 -0.10 -6.19 17.71
C LYS A 83 1.03 -5.25 18.13
N SER A 84 1.47 -5.33 19.39
CA SER A 84 2.60 -4.53 19.90
C SER A 84 3.85 -4.64 19.03
N ASP A 85 4.22 -5.87 18.67
CA ASP A 85 5.41 -6.15 17.89
C ASP A 85 5.30 -5.60 16.46
N GLU A 86 4.11 -5.71 15.84
CA GLU A 86 3.83 -5.14 14.52
C GLU A 86 3.92 -3.61 14.54
N LEU A 87 3.38 -2.98 15.59
CA LEU A 87 3.43 -1.54 15.76
C LEU A 87 4.86 -1.03 16.01
N GLU A 88 5.66 -1.76 16.77
CA GLU A 88 7.08 -1.45 16.97
C GLU A 88 7.85 -1.49 15.66
N VAL A 89 7.68 -2.54 14.87
CA VAL A 89 8.31 -2.67 13.54
C VAL A 89 7.90 -1.53 12.61
N LEU A 90 6.61 -1.20 12.55
CA LEU A 90 6.12 -0.10 11.72
C LEU A 90 6.65 1.25 12.19
N THR A 91 6.74 1.47 13.52
CA THR A 91 7.29 2.70 14.08
C THR A 91 8.78 2.84 13.76
N ALA A 92 9.56 1.76 13.95
CA ALA A 92 10.97 1.76 13.62
C ALA A 92 11.22 1.99 12.10
N ALA A 93 10.40 1.38 11.25
CA ALA A 93 10.46 1.62 9.82
C ALA A 93 10.13 3.08 9.46
N TYR A 94 9.12 3.65 10.08
CA TYR A 94 8.75 5.06 9.89
C TYR A 94 9.90 6.00 10.27
N GLU A 95 10.51 5.82 11.44
CA GLU A 95 11.62 6.68 11.88
C GLU A 95 12.83 6.58 10.94
N ARG A 96 13.14 5.39 10.46
CA ARG A 96 14.19 5.18 9.46
C ARG A 96 13.91 5.91 8.15
N GLU A 97 12.70 5.77 7.60
CA GLU A 97 12.33 6.43 6.35
C GLU A 97 12.25 7.96 6.52
N LYS A 98 11.76 8.45 7.67
CA LYS A 98 11.75 9.87 8.00
C LYS A 98 13.17 10.44 8.04
N ALA A 99 14.10 9.78 8.70
CA ALA A 99 15.50 10.19 8.72
C ALA A 99 16.13 10.23 7.31
N ARG A 100 15.84 9.21 6.48
CA ARG A 100 16.27 9.14 5.10
C ARG A 100 15.76 10.32 4.28
N PHE A 101 14.45 10.60 4.31
CA PHE A 101 13.86 11.69 3.54
C PHE A 101 14.19 13.08 4.09
N THR A 102 14.54 13.19 5.37
CA THR A 102 15.10 14.42 5.93
C THR A 102 16.48 14.72 5.37
N SER A 103 17.29 13.68 5.12
CA SER A 103 18.62 13.85 4.49
C SER A 103 18.55 14.01 2.97
N ASP A 104 17.51 13.47 2.33
CA ASP A 104 17.30 13.53 0.87
C ASP A 104 15.89 14.04 0.54
N THR A 105 15.75 15.35 0.56
CA THR A 105 14.49 16.04 0.23
C THR A 105 14.12 15.91 -1.25
N ALA A 106 15.10 15.69 -2.13
CA ALA A 106 14.83 15.45 -3.54
C ALA A 106 14.11 14.11 -3.76
N ALA A 107 14.53 13.06 -3.06
CA ALA A 107 13.85 11.77 -3.08
C ALA A 107 12.44 11.85 -2.46
N ALA A 108 12.28 12.63 -1.37
CA ALA A 108 10.97 12.88 -0.76
C ALA A 108 9.99 13.50 -1.77
N ARG A 109 10.44 14.56 -2.45
CA ARG A 109 9.66 15.27 -3.47
C ARG A 109 9.29 14.37 -4.66
N ALA A 110 10.23 13.57 -5.14
CA ALA A 110 9.98 12.63 -6.25
C ALA A 110 8.91 11.58 -5.87
N LEU A 111 9.03 10.97 -4.69
CA LEU A 111 8.05 10.01 -4.19
C LEU A 111 6.66 10.64 -4.01
N LEU A 112 6.58 11.82 -3.44
CA LEU A 112 5.30 12.51 -3.23
C LEU A 112 4.63 12.84 -4.55
N LEU A 113 5.38 13.32 -5.54
CA LEU A 113 4.85 13.61 -6.88
C LEU A 113 4.31 12.34 -7.55
N GLU A 114 5.05 11.24 -7.48
CA GLU A 114 4.64 9.95 -8.05
C GLU A 114 3.39 9.39 -7.35
N SER A 115 3.30 9.56 -6.04
CA SER A 115 2.14 9.12 -5.23
C SER A 115 0.93 10.07 -5.30
N GLY A 116 0.98 11.11 -6.15
CA GLY A 116 -0.12 12.06 -6.35
C GLY A 116 -0.24 13.13 -5.27
N ASN A 117 0.81 13.33 -4.48
CA ASN A 117 0.93 14.39 -3.49
C ASN A 117 1.86 15.50 -4.01
N THR A 118 1.88 16.63 -3.32
CA THR A 118 2.74 17.77 -3.64
C THR A 118 3.56 18.16 -2.42
N GLY A 119 4.73 18.76 -2.66
CA GLY A 119 5.63 19.20 -1.59
C GLY A 119 6.86 18.31 -1.46
N ASP A 120 7.58 18.53 -0.40
CA ASP A 120 8.84 17.86 -0.05
C ASP A 120 8.88 17.45 1.43
N ASP A 121 7.70 17.30 2.06
CA ASP A 121 7.57 16.95 3.47
C ASP A 121 8.10 15.54 3.74
N PRO A 122 9.20 15.38 4.51
CA PRO A 122 9.78 14.09 4.84
C PRO A 122 8.83 13.20 5.66
N GLU A 123 7.96 13.81 6.48
CA GLU A 123 6.99 13.08 7.27
C GLU A 123 5.95 12.40 6.38
N LEU A 124 5.37 13.15 5.45
CA LEU A 124 4.40 12.61 4.50
C LEU A 124 5.03 11.56 3.58
N ALA A 125 6.28 11.76 3.14
CA ALA A 125 7.00 10.78 2.34
C ALA A 125 7.25 9.47 3.12
N ALA A 126 7.67 9.56 4.38
CA ALA A 126 7.83 8.39 5.24
C ALA A 126 6.50 7.66 5.46
N LEU A 127 5.42 8.38 5.76
CA LEU A 127 4.09 7.79 5.90
C LEU A 127 3.61 7.13 4.60
N THR A 128 3.96 7.67 3.43
CA THR A 128 3.64 7.06 2.14
C THR A 128 4.34 5.71 1.96
N MET A 129 5.62 5.60 2.37
CA MET A 129 6.33 4.32 2.35
C MET A 129 5.73 3.29 3.30
N ILE A 130 5.34 3.71 4.51
CA ILE A 130 4.68 2.81 5.47
C ILE A 130 3.29 2.41 4.98
N ALA A 131 2.54 3.33 4.40
CA ALA A 131 1.25 3.03 3.79
C ALA A 131 1.39 1.99 2.65
N SER A 132 2.39 2.13 1.79
CA SER A 132 2.71 1.13 0.75
C SER A 132 3.04 -0.23 1.35
N THR A 133 3.82 -0.26 2.43
CA THR A 133 4.15 -1.50 3.16
C THR A 133 2.89 -2.17 3.74
N ILE A 134 2.01 -1.40 4.37
CA ILE A 134 0.74 -1.91 4.93
C ILE A 134 -0.17 -2.46 3.83
N LEU A 135 -0.27 -1.76 2.70
CA LEU A 135 -1.08 -2.20 1.56
C LEU A 135 -0.52 -3.47 0.89
N ASN A 136 0.77 -3.75 1.06
CA ASN A 136 1.44 -4.95 0.53
C ASN A 136 1.43 -6.14 1.51
N LEU A 137 0.82 -6.02 2.67
CA LEU A 137 0.65 -7.15 3.59
C LEU A 137 -0.29 -8.20 2.99
N ASN A 138 0.04 -9.47 3.21
CA ASN A 138 -0.80 -10.58 2.75
C ASN A 138 -2.25 -10.47 3.23
N GLU A 139 -2.47 -10.03 4.47
CA GLU A 139 -3.80 -9.80 5.06
C GLU A 139 -4.60 -8.70 4.34
N THR A 140 -3.92 -7.76 3.69
CA THR A 140 -4.59 -6.70 2.91
C THR A 140 -5.03 -7.23 1.55
N ILE A 141 -4.24 -8.10 0.94
CA ILE A 141 -4.46 -8.64 -0.40
C ILE A 141 -5.45 -9.80 -0.35
N THR A 142 -5.24 -10.73 0.60
CA THR A 142 -6.04 -11.94 0.77
C THR A 142 -6.89 -11.83 2.02
N LYS A 143 -8.17 -11.53 1.83
CA LYS A 143 -9.13 -11.63 2.94
C LYS A 143 -9.52 -13.09 3.13
N GLN A 144 -9.21 -13.62 4.30
CA GLN A 144 -9.67 -14.95 4.75
C GLN A 144 -11.12 -14.86 5.24
#